data_2330cd91af7f24bd8015d7724a3465e2
#
_entry.id   2330cd91af7f24bd8015d7724a3465e2
#
_cell.length_a   1.000
_cell.length_b   1.000
_cell.length_c   1.000
_cell.angle_alpha   90.00
_cell.angle_beta   90.00
_cell.angle_gamma   90.00
#
_symmetry.space_group_name_H-M   'P 1'
#
loop_
_entity.id
_entity.type
_entity.pdbx_description
1 polymer ?
#
loop_
_entity_poly.entity_id
_entity_poly.type
_entity_poly.pdbx_seq_one_letter_code
_entity_poly.pdbx_strand_id
1 'polypeptide(L)'
;MSAPASDPPPPPQDSGSGDNKPENATISQSNGEGQQTADSANPPAEDVAMEEEKTQEDDLEDVPEGVKNGEAADIKMQTRMIDNEIKMMRQESLRLAHEREQMTDKIGDNMTKIKQNKVLPYLVSKVVEILDVDAEEQEGAAHNEQNAKKSKCAVIKTSTRQTVFLPIIGLVPHEELRPSDLIGVNKDSYLILDKLPAEYDARVKAMEVDERPTETYTDIGGLDKQVEELIEAIVLPMQQADKFKTLGITPPKGCLMYGPPGTGKTLLARACAAQTNACYLKLAGPALVQMYIGDGAKLVRDAFELAKEKAPAIIFIDELDAIGTKRFDSDKSGDREVQRTMLELLNQLDGFSSDSRIKVIAATNRIDILDPALLRSGRLDRKIEFPLPNESARERILQIHSRKLNHHGVNFEELARSTEDMNGAQLKAVCVEAGMLALRQNATQLSHEHFHGGILEVQARKAKEHHYFA
;
A
#
# COMPACT_ATOMS: atom_id res chain seq x y z
N MET A 1 52.08 -5.54 -38.97
CA MET A 1 51.30 -6.47 -39.81
C MET A 1 50.02 -6.78 -39.04
N SER A 2 49.01 -6.08 -39.43
CA SER A 2 47.66 -6.09 -38.85
C SER A 2 46.80 -7.11 -39.56
N ALA A 3 46.03 -7.91 -38.83
CA ALA A 3 44.93 -8.71 -39.35
C ALA A 3 43.62 -8.19 -38.79
N PRO A 4 42.53 -8.16 -39.59
CA PRO A 4 41.31 -7.45 -39.24
C PRO A 4 40.30 -8.33 -38.45
N ALA A 5 39.44 -7.63 -37.70
CA ALA A 5 38.33 -8.16 -36.95
C ALA A 5 37.22 -8.71 -37.86
N SER A 6 36.63 -9.82 -37.48
CA SER A 6 35.46 -10.43 -38.12
C SER A 6 34.19 -10.00 -37.41
N ASP A 7 33.18 -9.53 -38.19
CA ASP A 7 31.86 -9.12 -37.80
C ASP A 7 30.99 -10.32 -37.36
N PRO A 8 29.98 -10.09 -36.47
CA PRO A 8 29.03 -11.10 -36.09
C PRO A 8 27.87 -11.26 -37.12
N PRO A 9 27.24 -12.44 -37.20
CA PRO A 9 26.22 -12.73 -38.20
C PRO A 9 24.84 -12.12 -37.81
N PRO A 10 23.95 -11.86 -38.83
CA PRO A 10 22.64 -11.28 -38.63
C PRO A 10 21.59 -12.33 -38.17
N PRO A 11 20.47 -11.88 -37.56
CA PRO A 11 19.42 -12.76 -37.08
C PRO A 11 18.52 -13.31 -38.21
N PRO A 12 17.86 -14.46 -38.01
CA PRO A 12 17.05 -15.10 -39.05
C PRO A 12 15.72 -14.38 -39.28
N GLN A 13 15.35 -14.30 -40.57
CA GLN A 13 14.06 -13.83 -41.04
C GLN A 13 13.04 -14.98 -40.99
N ASP A 14 11.88 -14.68 -40.42
CA ASP A 14 10.67 -15.49 -40.48
C ASP A 14 9.96 -15.27 -41.82
N SER A 15 9.72 -16.35 -42.52
CA SER A 15 8.91 -16.38 -43.73
C SER A 15 7.72 -17.32 -43.56
N GLY A 16 6.52 -16.76 -43.80
CA GLY A 16 5.56 -17.51 -44.56
C GLY A 16 4.31 -18.07 -43.85
N SER A 17 3.24 -17.33 -44.00
CA SER A 17 1.93 -17.73 -44.54
C SER A 17 1.20 -18.98 -44.03
N GLY A 18 -0.08 -18.81 -43.72
CA GLY A 18 -1.05 -19.88 -43.61
C GLY A 18 -2.37 -19.45 -43.01
N ASP A 19 -3.28 -19.03 -43.90
CA ASP A 19 -4.72 -18.89 -43.64
C ASP A 19 -5.32 -20.10 -42.96
N ASN A 20 -6.26 -19.88 -42.04
CA ASN A 20 -7.57 -20.56 -42.05
C ASN A 20 -8.51 -20.02 -40.94
N LYS A 21 -9.61 -19.52 -41.39
CA LYS A 21 -10.95 -19.45 -40.77
C LYS A 21 -11.73 -20.64 -41.34
N PRO A 22 -12.92 -21.07 -40.87
CA PRO A 22 -13.70 -20.81 -39.65
C PRO A 22 -14.21 -22.10 -38.96
N GLU A 23 -14.94 -21.99 -37.87
CA GLU A 23 -16.26 -22.61 -37.74
C GLU A 23 -16.92 -22.45 -36.34
N ASN A 24 -18.23 -22.23 -36.46
CA ASN A 24 -19.25 -22.17 -35.41
C ASN A 24 -19.28 -23.39 -34.49
N ALA A 25 -19.57 -23.16 -33.22
CA ALA A 25 -20.41 -24.07 -32.43
C ALA A 25 -21.16 -23.31 -31.32
N THR A 26 -22.44 -23.33 -31.49
CA THR A 26 -23.57 -23.03 -30.62
C THR A 26 -23.64 -23.94 -29.39
N ILE A 27 -24.50 -23.50 -28.41
CA ILE A 27 -25.09 -24.29 -27.28
C ILE A 27 -24.45 -23.86 -25.92
N SER A 28 -25.18 -23.52 -24.88
CA SER A 28 -26.61 -23.42 -24.50
C SER A 28 -26.69 -22.69 -23.13
N GLN A 29 -27.75 -21.96 -22.97
CA GLN A 29 -28.57 -21.68 -21.80
C GLN A 29 -28.09 -22.10 -20.39
N SER A 30 -28.08 -21.15 -19.43
CA SER A 30 -28.95 -21.24 -18.26
C SER A 30 -28.98 -19.91 -17.47
N ASN A 31 -30.15 -19.36 -17.39
CA ASN A 31 -30.92 -18.77 -16.28
C ASN A 31 -30.19 -18.01 -15.15
N GLY A 32 -30.73 -16.79 -14.94
CA GLY A 32 -30.84 -16.23 -13.59
C GLY A 32 -31.07 -14.73 -13.60
N GLU A 33 -32.35 -14.31 -13.48
CA GLU A 33 -32.87 -13.16 -12.72
C GLU A 33 -32.13 -11.81 -12.90
N GLY A 34 -32.66 -10.71 -13.41
CA GLY A 34 -33.98 -10.17 -13.09
C GLY A 34 -33.76 -8.76 -12.59
N GLN A 35 -33.66 -7.75 -13.46
CA GLN A 35 -33.88 -6.36 -13.05
C GLN A 35 -34.77 -5.68 -14.11
N GLN A 36 -35.94 -5.36 -13.63
CA GLN A 36 -37.00 -4.64 -14.32
C GLN A 36 -36.53 -3.21 -14.61
N THR A 37 -36.43 -2.86 -15.88
CA THR A 37 -36.52 -1.49 -16.35
C THR A 37 -37.97 -1.24 -16.75
N ALA A 38 -38.59 -0.34 -16.04
CA ALA A 38 -39.95 0.14 -16.36
C ALA A 38 -39.87 1.04 -17.60
N ASP A 39 -40.26 0.51 -18.73
CA ASP A 39 -40.66 1.28 -19.89
C ASP A 39 -42.10 1.76 -19.71
N SER A 40 -42.28 3.06 -19.63
CA SER A 40 -43.59 3.70 -19.67
C SER A 40 -44.04 3.77 -21.12
N ALA A 41 -44.78 2.79 -21.57
CA ALA A 41 -45.54 2.87 -22.80
C ALA A 41 -46.86 3.65 -22.54
N ASN A 42 -47.05 4.71 -23.31
CA ASN A 42 -48.35 5.39 -23.44
C ASN A 42 -49.37 4.43 -24.03
N PRO A 43 -50.57 4.28 -23.43
CA PRO A 43 -51.66 3.54 -24.08
C PRO A 43 -52.30 4.36 -25.23
N PRO A 44 -52.78 3.71 -26.27
CA PRO A 44 -53.44 4.38 -27.42
C PRO A 44 -54.82 4.96 -27.06
N ALA A 45 -55.14 6.05 -27.70
CA ALA A 45 -56.23 6.98 -27.43
C ALA A 45 -57.66 6.48 -27.81
N GLU A 46 -57.94 5.19 -27.82
CA GLU A 46 -59.25 4.68 -28.25
C GLU A 46 -60.14 4.11 -27.12
N ASP A 47 -59.63 3.92 -25.87
CA ASP A 47 -60.45 3.33 -24.81
C ASP A 47 -61.04 4.34 -23.81
N VAL A 48 -60.87 5.66 -24.03
CA VAL A 48 -61.39 6.71 -23.10
C VAL A 48 -62.85 7.11 -23.39
N ALA A 49 -63.44 6.63 -24.50
CA ALA A 49 -64.81 7.03 -24.90
C ALA A 49 -65.94 6.14 -24.35
N MET A 50 -65.64 5.05 -23.62
CA MET A 50 -66.67 4.14 -23.11
C MET A 50 -66.86 4.14 -21.58
N GLU A 51 -66.03 4.88 -20.83
CA GLU A 51 -66.16 5.02 -19.36
C GLU A 51 -66.87 6.29 -18.89
N GLU A 52 -67.20 7.23 -19.80
CA GLU A 52 -67.87 8.47 -19.43
C GLU A 52 -69.39 8.37 -19.21
N GLU A 53 -70.03 7.22 -19.53
CA GLU A 53 -71.52 7.07 -19.33
C GLU A 53 -71.92 6.35 -18.05
N LYS A 54 -71.00 5.82 -17.23
CA LYS A 54 -71.36 5.10 -15.99
C LYS A 54 -71.03 5.82 -14.67
N THR A 55 -70.42 6.97 -14.71
CA THR A 55 -69.97 7.70 -13.51
C THR A 55 -70.87 8.91 -13.16
N GLN A 56 -72.03 9.09 -13.79
CA GLN A 56 -72.91 10.23 -13.49
C GLN A 56 -73.88 10.02 -12.32
N GLU A 57 -74.00 8.82 -11.75
CA GLU A 57 -74.93 8.58 -10.64
C GLU A 57 -74.18 8.45 -9.26
N ASP A 58 -72.88 8.13 -9.24
CA ASP A 58 -72.12 7.98 -7.97
C ASP A 58 -71.46 9.28 -7.53
N ASP A 59 -71.31 10.30 -8.37
CA ASP A 59 -70.64 11.57 -8.03
C ASP A 59 -71.51 12.56 -7.22
N LEU A 60 -72.73 12.20 -6.91
CA LEU A 60 -73.64 13.06 -6.10
C LEU A 60 -73.53 12.91 -4.60
N GLU A 61 -72.83 11.89 -4.10
CA GLU A 61 -72.67 11.67 -2.66
C GLU A 61 -71.53 12.46 -2.03
N ASP A 62 -70.49 12.81 -2.80
CA ASP A 62 -69.30 13.50 -2.32
C ASP A 62 -69.35 15.05 -2.40
N VAL A 63 -70.49 15.63 -2.74
CA VAL A 63 -70.66 17.10 -2.78
C VAL A 63 -70.83 17.64 -1.36
N PRO A 64 -69.97 18.54 -0.90
CA PRO A 64 -70.07 19.16 0.45
C PRO A 64 -71.48 19.77 0.68
N GLU A 65 -72.02 19.51 1.86
CA GLU A 65 -73.39 19.99 2.21
C GLU A 65 -73.63 21.50 2.03
N GLY A 66 -72.54 22.31 2.08
CA GLY A 66 -72.59 23.75 1.83
C GLY A 66 -72.93 24.12 0.39
N VAL A 67 -72.72 23.20 -0.59
CA VAL A 67 -73.00 23.43 -2.02
C VAL A 67 -74.47 22.99 -2.34
N LYS A 68 -74.99 22.00 -1.62
CA LYS A 68 -76.36 21.48 -1.82
C LYS A 68 -77.42 22.49 -1.47
N ASN A 69 -77.18 23.46 -0.54
CA ASN A 69 -78.10 24.44 -0.03
C ASN A 69 -77.90 25.89 -0.49
N GLY A 70 -76.96 26.12 -1.42
CA GLY A 70 -76.58 27.46 -1.93
C GLY A 70 -77.53 27.93 -3.07
N GLU A 71 -77.72 29.28 -3.15
CA GLU A 71 -78.43 29.84 -4.34
C GLU A 71 -77.63 29.55 -5.63
N ALA A 72 -78.33 29.26 -6.72
CA ALA A 72 -77.74 28.92 -8.03
C ALA A 72 -76.73 29.96 -8.56
N ALA A 73 -76.78 31.20 -8.09
CA ALA A 73 -75.88 32.28 -8.40
C ALA A 73 -74.51 32.13 -7.69
N ASP A 74 -74.53 31.69 -6.45
CA ASP A 74 -73.33 31.51 -5.59
C ASP A 74 -72.55 30.27 -6.05
N ILE A 75 -73.23 29.18 -6.43
CA ILE A 75 -72.63 27.99 -6.98
C ILE A 75 -71.90 28.30 -8.28
N LYS A 76 -72.48 29.08 -9.17
CA LYS A 76 -71.85 29.54 -10.43
C LYS A 76 -70.61 30.42 -10.18
N MET A 77 -70.65 31.22 -9.13
CA MET A 77 -69.53 32.07 -8.78
C MET A 77 -68.37 31.23 -8.22
N GLN A 78 -68.67 30.27 -7.32
CA GLN A 78 -67.65 29.34 -6.80
C GLN A 78 -67.05 28.47 -7.90
N THR A 79 -67.85 27.94 -8.83
CA THR A 79 -67.35 27.15 -9.96
C THR A 79 -66.37 27.96 -10.82
N ARG A 80 -66.69 29.23 -11.09
CA ARG A 80 -65.77 30.13 -11.82
C ARG A 80 -64.46 30.38 -11.05
N MET A 81 -64.52 30.52 -9.75
CA MET A 81 -63.32 30.70 -8.92
C MET A 81 -62.44 29.46 -8.95
N ILE A 82 -63.03 28.28 -8.78
CA ILE A 82 -62.30 26.99 -8.84
C ILE A 82 -61.73 26.75 -10.24
N ASP A 83 -62.48 27.05 -11.30
CA ASP A 83 -61.97 26.96 -12.67
C ASP A 83 -60.76 27.87 -12.92
N ASN A 84 -60.76 29.06 -12.34
CA ASN A 84 -59.63 29.96 -12.42
C ASN A 84 -58.41 29.44 -11.64
N GLU A 85 -58.65 28.88 -10.42
CA GLU A 85 -57.60 28.23 -9.62
C GLU A 85 -57.01 27.02 -10.33
N ILE A 86 -57.87 26.18 -10.95
CA ILE A 86 -57.39 25.04 -11.77
C ILE A 86 -56.52 25.51 -12.95
N LYS A 87 -56.92 26.59 -13.63
CA LYS A 87 -56.13 27.15 -14.71
C LYS A 87 -54.79 27.69 -14.20
N MET A 88 -54.76 28.38 -13.08
CA MET A 88 -53.53 28.86 -12.46
C MET A 88 -52.61 27.70 -12.08
N MET A 89 -53.12 26.68 -11.36
CA MET A 89 -52.34 25.51 -10.98
C MET A 89 -51.81 24.72 -12.18
N ARG A 90 -52.61 24.60 -13.24
CA ARG A 90 -52.14 23.98 -14.53
C ARG A 90 -51.01 24.78 -15.15
N GLN A 91 -51.08 26.12 -15.15
CA GLN A 91 -49.98 26.95 -15.66
C GLN A 91 -48.71 26.82 -14.79
N GLU A 92 -48.85 26.81 -13.50
CA GLU A 92 -47.72 26.59 -12.59
C GLU A 92 -47.11 25.19 -12.75
N SER A 93 -47.92 24.15 -12.90
CA SER A 93 -47.48 22.79 -13.14
C SER A 93 -46.69 22.69 -14.45
N LEU A 94 -47.16 23.31 -15.54
CA LEU A 94 -46.45 23.39 -16.84
C LEU A 94 -45.12 24.14 -16.69
N ARG A 95 -45.11 25.26 -15.96
CA ARG A 95 -43.89 26.04 -15.71
C ARG A 95 -42.87 25.20 -14.94
N LEU A 96 -43.29 24.55 -13.86
CA LEU A 96 -42.40 23.70 -13.06
C LEU A 96 -41.90 22.49 -13.84
N ALA A 97 -42.75 21.90 -14.69
CA ALA A 97 -42.34 20.81 -15.59
C ALA A 97 -41.25 21.29 -16.55
N HIS A 98 -41.39 22.46 -17.15
CA HIS A 98 -40.38 23.02 -18.05
C HIS A 98 -39.07 23.39 -17.31
N GLU A 99 -39.16 23.97 -16.11
CA GLU A 99 -37.98 24.24 -15.28
C GLU A 99 -37.24 22.95 -14.91
N ARG A 100 -37.98 21.88 -14.57
CA ARG A 100 -37.41 20.55 -14.29
C ARG A 100 -36.69 19.99 -15.50
N GLU A 101 -37.28 20.09 -16.69
CA GLU A 101 -36.69 19.62 -17.95
C GLU A 101 -35.38 20.38 -18.25
N GLN A 102 -35.39 21.70 -18.13
CA GLN A 102 -34.18 22.51 -18.29
C GLN A 102 -33.07 22.17 -17.30
N MET A 103 -33.45 21.86 -16.05
CA MET A 103 -32.45 21.43 -15.05
C MET A 103 -31.88 20.05 -15.36
N THR A 104 -32.73 19.13 -15.81
CA THR A 104 -32.29 17.76 -16.21
C THR A 104 -31.35 17.81 -17.38
N ASP A 105 -31.61 18.64 -18.37
CA ASP A 105 -30.75 18.86 -19.53
C ASP A 105 -29.38 19.44 -19.11
N LYS A 106 -29.41 20.47 -18.24
CA LYS A 106 -28.17 21.03 -17.69
C LYS A 106 -27.34 20.01 -16.91
N ILE A 107 -28.00 19.14 -16.14
CA ILE A 107 -27.33 18.04 -15.41
C ILE A 107 -26.72 17.06 -16.42
N GLY A 108 -27.45 16.69 -17.47
CA GLY A 108 -26.99 15.82 -18.54
C GLY A 108 -25.76 16.39 -19.25
N ASP A 109 -25.80 17.66 -19.63
CA ASP A 109 -24.68 18.38 -20.24
C ASP A 109 -23.46 18.44 -19.33
N ASN A 110 -23.66 18.72 -18.05
CA ASN A 110 -22.57 18.76 -17.09
C ASN A 110 -21.96 17.37 -16.87
N MET A 111 -22.78 16.32 -16.80
CA MET A 111 -22.29 14.95 -16.72
C MET A 111 -21.48 14.54 -17.95
N THR A 112 -21.91 14.92 -19.14
CA THR A 112 -21.15 14.66 -20.37
C THR A 112 -19.83 15.40 -20.40
N LYS A 113 -19.81 16.66 -19.98
CA LYS A 113 -18.58 17.46 -19.84
C LYS A 113 -17.61 16.86 -18.80
N ILE A 114 -18.11 16.39 -17.66
CA ILE A 114 -17.31 15.69 -16.64
C ILE A 114 -16.72 14.39 -17.21
N LYS A 115 -17.53 13.59 -17.95
CA LYS A 115 -17.03 12.37 -18.59
C LYS A 115 -15.95 12.67 -19.64
N GLN A 116 -16.13 13.71 -20.45
CA GLN A 116 -15.14 14.15 -21.43
C GLN A 116 -13.84 14.60 -20.77
N ASN A 117 -13.93 15.36 -19.68
CA ASN A 117 -12.77 15.80 -18.92
C ASN A 117 -12.01 14.61 -18.27
N LYS A 118 -12.70 13.55 -17.87
CA LYS A 118 -12.04 12.33 -17.35
C LYS A 118 -11.25 11.53 -18.39
N VAL A 119 -11.55 11.70 -19.65
CA VAL A 119 -10.88 11.00 -20.77
C VAL A 119 -9.68 11.78 -21.31
N LEU A 120 -9.57 13.08 -21.02
CA LEU A 120 -8.47 13.93 -21.48
C LEU A 120 -7.17 13.63 -20.71
N PRO A 121 -5.99 13.78 -21.37
CA PRO A 121 -4.71 13.62 -20.67
C PRO A 121 -4.58 14.68 -19.58
N TYR A 122 -4.32 14.21 -18.36
CA TYR A 122 -4.07 15.06 -17.21
C TYR A 122 -2.63 15.59 -17.19
N LEU A 123 -2.46 16.81 -16.68
CA LEU A 123 -1.17 17.24 -16.19
C LEU A 123 -1.01 16.83 -14.73
N VAL A 124 0.15 16.28 -14.41
CA VAL A 124 0.49 15.98 -13.01
C VAL A 124 0.99 17.25 -12.34
N SER A 125 0.45 17.54 -11.17
CA SER A 125 0.82 18.71 -10.38
C SER A 125 0.94 18.35 -8.90
N LYS A 126 1.64 19.18 -8.12
CA LYS A 126 1.73 19.04 -6.67
C LYS A 126 1.00 20.19 -5.99
N VAL A 127 0.25 19.89 -4.95
CA VAL A 127 -0.32 20.90 -4.06
C VAL A 127 0.80 21.52 -3.25
N VAL A 128 0.98 22.84 -3.33
CA VAL A 128 1.98 23.56 -2.53
C VAL A 128 1.36 23.96 -1.20
N GLU A 129 0.21 24.60 -1.23
CA GLU A 129 -0.47 25.15 -0.06
C GLU A 129 -1.96 25.27 -0.33
N ILE A 130 -2.76 25.18 0.73
CA ILE A 130 -4.20 25.43 0.70
C ILE A 130 -4.43 26.69 1.52
N LEU A 131 -5.00 27.73 0.90
CA LEU A 131 -5.24 29.03 1.51
C LEU A 131 -6.73 29.18 1.80
N ASP A 132 -7.05 29.73 2.97
CA ASP A 132 -8.39 30.19 3.29
C ASP A 132 -8.50 31.66 2.84
N VAL A 133 -9.35 31.94 1.85
CA VAL A 133 -9.59 33.29 1.37
C VAL A 133 -10.92 33.78 1.95
N ASP A 134 -10.87 34.89 2.64
CA ASP A 134 -12.07 35.52 3.13
C ASP A 134 -12.84 36.11 1.92
N ALA A 135 -14.15 35.90 1.88
CA ALA A 135 -15.02 36.20 0.72
C ALA A 135 -15.19 37.67 0.40
N GLU A 136 -14.50 38.56 1.12
CA GLU A 136 -14.66 40.02 0.97
C GLU A 136 -13.92 40.62 -0.24
N GLU A 137 -13.00 39.85 -0.89
CA GLU A 137 -12.20 40.37 -2.02
C GLU A 137 -12.74 40.01 -3.41
N GLN A 138 -13.85 39.27 -3.53
CA GLN A 138 -14.45 38.99 -4.84
C GLN A 138 -15.60 39.98 -5.14
N GLU A 139 -15.27 41.13 -5.64
CA GLU A 139 -16.20 42.07 -6.27
C GLU A 139 -16.85 41.35 -7.48
N GLY A 140 -18.11 40.92 -7.33
CA GLY A 140 -18.89 40.44 -8.47
C GLY A 140 -19.90 39.33 -8.24
N ALA A 141 -19.98 38.71 -7.08
CA ALA A 141 -20.99 37.69 -6.79
C ALA A 141 -22.12 38.26 -5.92
N ALA A 142 -23.33 38.22 -6.46
CA ALA A 142 -24.56 38.71 -5.81
C ALA A 142 -24.72 38.18 -4.38
N HIS A 143 -24.97 39.12 -3.47
CA HIS A 143 -25.21 38.89 -2.04
C HIS A 143 -26.22 37.79 -1.78
N ASN A 144 -25.74 36.70 -1.20
CA ASN A 144 -26.52 35.81 -0.35
C ASN A 144 -25.80 35.69 1.00
N GLU A 145 -26.12 36.63 1.89
CA GLU A 145 -25.48 36.81 3.21
C GLU A 145 -25.66 35.66 4.23
N GLN A 146 -26.28 34.55 3.87
CA GLN A 146 -26.57 33.49 4.83
C GLN A 146 -25.66 32.27 4.80
N ASN A 147 -24.68 32.18 3.91
CA ASN A 147 -23.74 31.08 3.86
C ASN A 147 -22.33 31.53 3.42
N ALA A 148 -21.72 32.44 4.13
CA ALA A 148 -20.28 32.77 3.97
C ALA A 148 -19.43 31.60 4.49
N LYS A 149 -19.47 30.45 3.79
CA LYS A 149 -18.44 29.41 3.95
C LYS A 149 -17.16 29.96 3.38
N LYS A 150 -16.13 30.08 4.21
CA LYS A 150 -14.77 30.42 3.80
C LYS A 150 -14.41 29.59 2.57
N SER A 151 -14.22 30.23 1.43
CA SER A 151 -13.81 29.55 0.21
C SER A 151 -12.34 29.19 0.33
N LYS A 152 -12.02 27.88 0.19
CA LYS A 152 -10.64 27.43 0.19
C LYS A 152 -10.09 27.45 -1.22
N CYS A 153 -8.90 28.01 -1.35
CA CYS A 153 -8.16 28.12 -2.61
C CYS A 153 -6.90 27.24 -2.51
N ALA A 154 -6.40 26.79 -3.64
CA ALA A 154 -5.21 25.95 -3.68
C ALA A 154 -4.12 26.59 -4.55
N VAL A 155 -2.88 26.53 -4.07
CA VAL A 155 -1.68 26.83 -4.86
C VAL A 155 -1.08 25.52 -5.33
N ILE A 156 -0.98 25.35 -6.64
CA ILE A 156 -0.44 24.13 -7.24
C ILE A 156 0.84 24.43 -8.03
N LYS A 157 1.73 23.45 -8.09
CA LYS A 157 2.93 23.50 -8.92
C LYS A 157 2.86 22.39 -9.95
N THR A 158 2.81 22.78 -11.23
CA THR A 158 2.72 21.83 -12.35
C THR A 158 4.06 21.16 -12.65
N SER A 159 4.03 20.07 -13.39
CA SER A 159 5.23 19.37 -13.91
C SER A 159 6.10 20.29 -14.78
N THR A 160 5.50 21.33 -15.41
CA THR A 160 6.19 22.35 -16.18
C THR A 160 6.89 23.41 -15.31
N ARG A 161 6.93 23.23 -13.98
CA ARG A 161 7.49 24.14 -12.98
C ARG A 161 6.74 25.48 -12.83
N GLN A 162 5.57 25.62 -13.41
CA GLN A 162 4.72 26.79 -13.22
C GLN A 162 3.93 26.65 -11.91
N THR A 163 3.86 27.74 -11.15
CA THR A 163 3.00 27.83 -9.96
C THR A 163 1.72 28.53 -10.36
N VAL A 164 0.59 27.90 -10.10
CA VAL A 164 -0.74 28.41 -10.47
C VAL A 164 -1.58 28.51 -9.20
N PHE A 165 -2.25 29.64 -9.04
CA PHE A 165 -3.24 29.86 -7.99
C PHE A 165 -4.62 29.47 -8.51
N LEU A 166 -5.34 28.63 -7.76
CA LEU A 166 -6.67 28.15 -8.08
C LEU A 166 -7.67 28.72 -7.08
N PRO A 167 -8.52 29.65 -7.49
CA PRO A 167 -9.61 30.14 -6.65
C PRO A 167 -10.69 29.07 -6.41
N ILE A 168 -10.80 28.11 -7.32
CA ILE A 168 -11.73 26.97 -7.23
C ILE A 168 -10.91 25.68 -7.31
N ILE A 169 -11.00 24.85 -6.28
CA ILE A 169 -10.19 23.63 -6.17
C ILE A 169 -10.55 22.61 -7.27
N GLY A 170 -11.82 22.39 -7.55
CA GLY A 170 -12.27 21.48 -8.61
C GLY A 170 -13.22 20.38 -8.12
N LEU A 171 -13.03 19.14 -8.56
CA LEU A 171 -13.93 18.03 -8.25
C LEU A 171 -13.59 17.29 -6.94
N VAL A 172 -12.37 17.47 -6.43
CA VAL A 172 -11.92 16.81 -5.19
C VAL A 172 -12.21 17.71 -4.00
N PRO A 173 -12.84 17.20 -2.93
CA PRO A 173 -13.11 17.97 -1.73
C PRO A 173 -11.80 18.41 -1.05
N HIS A 174 -11.76 19.64 -0.55
CA HIS A 174 -10.57 20.24 0.06
C HIS A 174 -10.08 19.50 1.31
N GLU A 175 -10.95 18.71 1.97
CA GLU A 175 -10.62 17.94 3.17
C GLU A 175 -9.68 16.77 2.89
N GLU A 176 -9.70 16.26 1.66
CA GLU A 176 -8.88 15.13 1.22
C GLU A 176 -7.49 15.56 0.71
N LEU A 177 -7.33 16.86 0.40
CA LEU A 177 -6.09 17.39 -0.13
C LEU A 177 -5.15 17.82 1.01
N ARG A 178 -3.88 17.41 0.87
CA ARG A 178 -2.80 17.83 1.78
C ARG A 178 -1.68 18.52 1.00
N PRO A 179 -0.93 19.43 1.62
CA PRO A 179 0.29 19.95 1.03
C PRO A 179 1.24 18.80 0.64
N SER A 180 1.83 18.90 -0.55
CA SER A 180 2.69 17.88 -1.20
C SER A 180 1.97 16.73 -1.89
N ASP A 181 0.65 16.62 -1.84
CA ASP A 181 -0.10 15.60 -2.58
C ASP A 181 0.06 15.78 -4.10
N LEU A 182 0.13 14.65 -4.80
CA LEU A 182 0.08 14.59 -6.25
C LEU A 182 -1.37 14.61 -6.72
N ILE A 183 -1.64 15.46 -7.70
CA ILE A 183 -2.97 15.66 -8.25
C ILE A 183 -2.94 15.65 -9.77
N GLY A 184 -4.01 15.12 -10.35
CA GLY A 184 -4.29 15.24 -11.78
C GLY A 184 -5.10 16.50 -12.06
N VAL A 185 -4.54 17.40 -12.88
CA VAL A 185 -5.21 18.66 -13.24
C VAL A 185 -5.49 18.70 -14.74
N ASN A 186 -6.54 19.41 -15.10
CA ASN A 186 -6.83 19.66 -16.51
C ASN A 186 -5.75 20.60 -17.10
N LYS A 187 -5.35 20.33 -18.35
CA LYS A 187 -4.32 21.09 -19.04
C LYS A 187 -4.73 22.57 -19.27
N ASP A 188 -5.99 22.83 -19.53
CA ASP A 188 -6.46 24.15 -19.95
C ASP A 188 -6.95 25.00 -18.76
N SER A 189 -7.70 24.40 -17.85
CA SER A 189 -8.29 25.11 -16.68
C SER A 189 -7.52 24.93 -15.39
N TYR A 190 -6.55 24.03 -15.34
CA TYR A 190 -5.80 23.62 -14.14
C TYR A 190 -6.66 23.12 -12.96
N LEU A 191 -7.97 22.91 -13.17
CA LEU A 191 -8.86 22.37 -12.14
C LEU A 191 -8.41 20.97 -11.70
N ILE A 192 -8.45 20.75 -10.40
CA ILE A 192 -8.10 19.45 -9.81
C ILE A 192 -9.23 18.48 -10.14
N LEU A 193 -8.91 17.40 -10.87
CA LEU A 193 -9.86 16.39 -11.33
C LEU A 193 -9.83 15.17 -10.42
N ASP A 194 -8.63 14.74 -10.02
CA ASP A 194 -8.45 13.56 -9.19
C ASP A 194 -7.18 13.66 -8.35
N LYS A 195 -7.16 12.94 -7.22
CA LYS A 195 -5.97 12.77 -6.39
C LYS A 195 -5.20 11.55 -6.88
N LEU A 196 -3.95 11.76 -7.25
CA LEU A 196 -3.06 10.68 -7.65
C LEU A 196 -2.39 10.07 -6.42
N PRO A 197 -2.08 8.76 -6.45
CA PRO A 197 -1.29 8.14 -5.40
C PRO A 197 0.09 8.80 -5.34
N ALA A 198 0.67 8.86 -4.15
CA ALA A 198 2.00 9.43 -3.95
C ALA A 198 3.01 8.73 -4.86
N GLU A 199 3.84 9.54 -5.54
CA GLU A 199 4.89 9.04 -6.42
C GLU A 199 6.11 8.68 -5.57
N TYR A 200 6.18 7.44 -5.16
CA TYR A 200 7.40 6.91 -4.54
C TYR A 200 8.42 6.53 -5.60
N ASP A 201 9.67 6.72 -5.28
CA ASP A 201 10.77 6.22 -6.10
C ASP A 201 10.55 4.72 -6.38
N ALA A 202 10.73 4.29 -7.62
CA ALA A 202 10.56 2.88 -8.01
C ALA A 202 11.41 1.94 -7.15
N ARG A 203 12.52 2.43 -6.60
CA ARG A 203 13.40 1.71 -5.67
C ARG A 203 12.72 1.47 -4.33
N VAL A 204 11.94 2.44 -3.81
CA VAL A 204 11.19 2.29 -2.54
C VAL A 204 10.08 1.27 -2.71
N LYS A 205 9.37 1.28 -3.85
CA LYS A 205 8.40 0.24 -4.17
C LYS A 205 9.03 -1.15 -4.28
N ALA A 206 10.23 -1.24 -4.84
CA ALA A 206 10.98 -2.50 -4.90
C ALA A 206 11.49 -3.00 -3.53
N MET A 207 11.51 -2.16 -2.50
CA MET A 207 11.83 -2.54 -1.12
C MET A 207 10.65 -3.17 -0.38
N GLU A 208 9.46 -2.93 -0.88
CA GLU A 208 8.27 -3.64 -0.41
C GLU A 208 8.36 -5.10 -0.86
N VAL A 209 8.29 -5.99 0.09
CA VAL A 209 8.23 -7.42 -0.20
C VAL A 209 6.76 -7.76 -0.44
N ASP A 210 6.36 -7.82 -1.72
CA ASP A 210 4.99 -8.10 -2.14
C ASP A 210 4.52 -9.49 -1.68
N GLU A 211 5.44 -10.45 -1.65
CA GLU A 211 5.17 -11.80 -1.14
C GLU A 211 5.26 -11.80 0.38
N ARG A 212 4.15 -12.13 1.03
CA ARG A 212 4.14 -12.32 2.48
C ARG A 212 5.15 -13.39 2.85
N PRO A 213 6.04 -13.13 3.82
CA PRO A 213 6.95 -14.15 4.31
C PRO A 213 6.16 -15.38 4.78
N THR A 214 6.57 -16.55 4.30
CA THR A 214 5.95 -17.83 4.66
C THR A 214 6.65 -18.52 5.84
N GLU A 215 7.77 -17.94 6.29
CA GLU A 215 8.56 -18.44 7.41
C GLU A 215 7.78 -18.33 8.71
N THR A 216 7.79 -19.45 9.45
CA THR A 216 7.18 -19.55 10.77
C THR A 216 8.25 -19.68 11.85
N TYR A 217 7.90 -19.38 13.09
CA TYR A 217 8.83 -19.61 14.23
C TYR A 217 9.24 -21.07 14.40
N THR A 218 8.46 -22.01 13.87
CA THR A 218 8.81 -23.45 13.87
C THR A 218 10.00 -23.79 12.97
N ASP A 219 10.35 -22.88 12.03
CA ASP A 219 11.50 -23.00 11.15
C ASP A 219 12.78 -22.41 11.74
N ILE A 220 12.68 -21.90 12.97
CA ILE A 220 13.79 -21.34 13.74
C ILE A 220 14.08 -22.27 14.91
N GLY A 221 15.32 -22.67 15.05
CA GLY A 221 15.77 -23.56 16.13
C GLY A 221 16.66 -22.85 17.13
N GLY A 222 16.38 -23.03 18.42
CA GLY A 222 17.29 -22.65 19.50
C GLY A 222 17.38 -21.18 19.84
N LEU A 223 16.41 -20.38 19.41
CA LEU A 223 16.30 -18.95 19.70
C LEU A 223 15.01 -18.61 20.46
N ASP A 224 14.52 -19.54 21.30
CA ASP A 224 13.22 -19.41 21.95
C ASP A 224 13.11 -18.11 22.80
N LYS A 225 14.16 -17.77 23.56
CA LYS A 225 14.22 -16.52 24.34
C LYS A 225 14.17 -15.27 23.45
N GLN A 226 14.94 -15.27 22.36
CA GLN A 226 15.00 -14.14 21.42
C GLN A 226 13.66 -13.97 20.68
N VAL A 227 12.97 -15.07 20.39
CA VAL A 227 11.61 -15.05 19.83
C VAL A 227 10.64 -14.41 20.82
N GLU A 228 10.66 -14.79 22.10
CA GLU A 228 9.81 -14.20 23.14
C GLU A 228 10.08 -12.69 23.29
N GLU A 229 11.35 -12.28 23.41
CA GLU A 229 11.73 -10.88 23.51
C GLU A 229 11.28 -10.05 22.30
N LEU A 230 11.34 -10.63 21.08
CA LEU A 230 10.88 -9.95 19.88
C LEU A 230 9.35 -9.85 19.81
N ILE A 231 8.65 -10.90 20.24
CA ILE A 231 7.18 -10.90 20.33
C ILE A 231 6.73 -9.83 21.31
N GLU A 232 7.35 -9.72 22.47
CA GLU A 232 7.04 -8.68 23.45
C GLU A 232 7.32 -7.27 22.93
N ALA A 233 8.43 -7.09 22.20
CA ALA A 233 8.82 -5.77 21.72
C ALA A 233 8.01 -5.28 20.53
N ILE A 234 7.58 -6.16 19.63
CA ILE A 234 7.00 -5.80 18.33
C ILE A 234 5.59 -6.33 18.16
N VAL A 235 5.38 -7.65 18.32
CA VAL A 235 4.09 -8.28 18.00
C VAL A 235 3.00 -7.85 18.97
N LEU A 236 3.24 -7.91 20.26
CA LEU A 236 2.26 -7.56 21.29
C LEU A 236 1.80 -6.10 21.19
N PRO A 237 2.70 -5.09 21.03
CA PRO A 237 2.26 -3.71 20.87
C PRO A 237 1.44 -3.46 19.60
N MET A 238 1.68 -4.21 18.53
CA MET A 238 0.92 -4.08 17.28
C MET A 238 -0.46 -4.74 17.37
N GLN A 239 -0.55 -5.91 18.00
CA GLN A 239 -1.81 -6.66 18.12
C GLN A 239 -2.70 -6.17 19.27
N GLN A 240 -2.11 -5.69 20.36
CA GLN A 240 -2.82 -5.35 21.61
C GLN A 240 -2.53 -3.92 22.06
N ALA A 241 -2.52 -2.97 21.14
CA ALA A 241 -2.20 -1.56 21.42
C ALA A 241 -3.03 -0.96 22.56
N ASP A 242 -4.31 -1.36 22.70
CA ASP A 242 -5.22 -0.84 23.72
C ASP A 242 -4.83 -1.27 25.14
N LYS A 243 -4.26 -2.46 25.31
CA LYS A 243 -3.75 -2.89 26.62
C LYS A 243 -2.56 -2.04 27.09
N PHE A 244 -1.68 -1.66 26.16
CA PHE A 244 -0.56 -0.77 26.47
C PHE A 244 -1.04 0.62 26.87
N LYS A 245 -2.08 1.14 26.20
CA LYS A 245 -2.70 2.43 26.55
C LYS A 245 -3.35 2.40 27.94
N THR A 246 -4.08 1.33 28.25
CA THR A 246 -4.73 1.20 29.57
C THR A 246 -3.73 1.06 30.71
N LEU A 247 -2.60 0.41 30.48
CA LEU A 247 -1.51 0.28 31.46
C LEU A 247 -0.60 1.51 31.51
N GLY A 248 -0.75 2.48 30.59
CA GLY A 248 0.10 3.66 30.52
C GLY A 248 1.56 3.37 30.15
N ILE A 249 1.83 2.21 29.52
CA ILE A 249 3.18 1.80 29.12
C ILE A 249 3.43 2.24 27.69
N THR A 250 4.53 2.97 27.47
CA THR A 250 4.97 3.33 26.11
C THR A 250 5.68 2.13 25.46
N PRO A 251 5.15 1.56 24.37
CA PRO A 251 5.79 0.42 23.73
C PRO A 251 7.08 0.86 23.02
N PRO A 252 8.11 -0.02 22.97
CA PRO A 252 9.36 0.29 22.27
C PRO A 252 9.08 0.56 20.78
N LYS A 253 9.76 1.55 20.21
CA LYS A 253 9.61 1.92 18.79
C LYS A 253 10.39 1.00 17.89
N GLY A 254 11.56 0.57 18.32
CA GLY A 254 12.45 -0.26 17.54
C GLY A 254 13.22 -1.28 18.35
N CYS A 255 13.70 -2.31 17.65
CA CYS A 255 14.50 -3.37 18.19
C CYS A 255 15.79 -3.52 17.38
N LEU A 256 16.92 -3.66 18.06
CA LEU A 256 18.22 -3.98 17.45
C LEU A 256 18.56 -5.44 17.70
N MET A 257 18.74 -6.20 16.64
CA MET A 257 19.25 -7.56 16.67
C MET A 257 20.73 -7.55 16.33
N TYR A 258 21.57 -8.09 17.22
CA TYR A 258 23.01 -8.12 17.02
C TYR A 258 23.62 -9.49 17.35
N GLY A 259 24.76 -9.79 16.76
CA GLY A 259 25.47 -11.05 16.98
C GLY A 259 26.19 -11.54 15.71
N PRO A 260 26.85 -12.70 15.79
CA PRO A 260 27.62 -13.26 14.68
C PRO A 260 26.76 -13.43 13.40
N PRO A 261 27.38 -13.39 12.21
CA PRO A 261 26.69 -13.65 10.96
C PRO A 261 26.16 -15.09 10.92
N GLY A 262 25.03 -15.31 10.21
CA GLY A 262 24.45 -16.63 10.03
C GLY A 262 23.73 -17.22 11.25
N THR A 263 23.37 -16.42 12.26
CA THR A 263 22.59 -16.81 13.45
C THR A 263 21.08 -16.72 13.26
N GLY A 264 20.59 -16.28 12.10
CA GLY A 264 19.16 -16.27 11.79
C GLY A 264 18.45 -14.93 12.02
N LYS A 265 19.16 -13.80 12.18
CA LYS A 265 18.58 -12.45 12.41
C LYS A 265 17.53 -12.07 11.35
N THR A 266 17.89 -12.15 10.08
CA THR A 266 16.99 -11.83 8.96
C THR A 266 15.80 -12.79 8.87
N LEU A 267 16.00 -14.07 9.21
CA LEU A 267 14.96 -15.08 9.19
C LEU A 267 13.93 -14.83 10.31
N LEU A 268 14.38 -14.47 11.51
CA LEU A 268 13.49 -14.12 12.60
C LEU A 268 12.67 -12.87 12.33
N ALA A 269 13.27 -11.85 11.67
CA ALA A 269 12.54 -10.65 11.27
C ALA A 269 11.40 -10.95 10.28
N ARG A 270 11.63 -11.85 9.32
CA ARG A 270 10.59 -12.31 8.39
C ARG A 270 9.48 -13.08 9.08
N ALA A 271 9.84 -13.99 9.99
CA ALA A 271 8.84 -14.74 10.76
C ALA A 271 7.97 -13.81 11.64
N CYS A 272 8.58 -12.76 12.22
CA CYS A 272 7.86 -11.75 12.98
C CYS A 272 6.87 -10.97 12.08
N ALA A 273 7.29 -10.59 10.89
CA ALA A 273 6.42 -9.90 9.93
C ALA A 273 5.25 -10.79 9.46
N ALA A 274 5.51 -12.08 9.21
CA ALA A 274 4.48 -13.05 8.85
C ALA A 274 3.38 -13.16 9.92
N GLN A 275 3.75 -13.15 11.18
CA GLN A 275 2.80 -13.28 12.29
C GLN A 275 2.00 -12.01 12.57
N THR A 276 2.53 -10.83 12.25
CA THR A 276 1.86 -9.56 12.52
C THR A 276 0.89 -9.14 11.43
N ASN A 277 0.85 -9.82 10.28
CA ASN A 277 0.11 -9.40 9.09
C ASN A 277 0.40 -7.95 8.68
N ALA A 278 1.57 -7.43 9.01
CA ALA A 278 2.01 -6.09 8.69
C ALA A 278 2.68 -6.02 7.31
N CYS A 279 2.66 -4.84 6.69
CA CYS A 279 3.47 -4.57 5.52
C CYS A 279 4.96 -4.67 5.89
N TYR A 280 5.74 -5.44 5.13
CA TYR A 280 7.16 -5.66 5.39
C TYR A 280 8.02 -4.92 4.38
N LEU A 281 8.76 -3.92 4.87
CA LEU A 281 9.70 -3.13 4.08
C LEU A 281 11.12 -3.53 4.45
N LYS A 282 11.88 -4.03 3.47
CA LYS A 282 13.28 -4.44 3.67
C LYS A 282 14.23 -3.40 3.09
N LEU A 283 15.03 -2.77 3.95
CA LEU A 283 16.13 -1.87 3.59
C LEU A 283 17.47 -2.58 3.83
N ALA A 284 18.36 -2.56 2.84
CA ALA A 284 19.72 -3.03 3.02
C ALA A 284 20.64 -1.81 3.24
N GLY A 285 21.40 -1.79 4.35
CA GLY A 285 22.34 -0.72 4.67
C GLY A 285 23.29 -0.38 3.54
N PRO A 286 23.99 -1.35 2.92
CA PRO A 286 24.89 -1.09 1.80
C PRO A 286 24.23 -0.42 0.60
N ALA A 287 22.97 -0.74 0.32
CA ALA A 287 22.23 -0.13 -0.79
C ALA A 287 21.99 1.38 -0.59
N LEU A 288 21.90 1.82 0.66
CA LEU A 288 21.74 3.24 1.01
C LEU A 288 23.03 4.05 0.87
N VAL A 289 24.18 3.38 0.90
CA VAL A 289 25.52 4.02 0.78
C VAL A 289 25.96 4.18 -0.68
N GLN A 290 25.55 3.28 -1.57
CA GLN A 290 26.01 3.22 -2.97
C GLN A 290 25.29 4.21 -3.89
N MET A 291 24.50 5.14 -3.37
CA MET A 291 23.68 6.06 -4.14
C MET A 291 24.37 7.40 -4.41
N TYR A 292 23.78 8.18 -5.33
CA TYR A 292 24.20 9.55 -5.61
C TYR A 292 24.04 10.44 -4.35
N ILE A 293 24.77 11.54 -4.34
CA ILE A 293 24.73 12.49 -3.23
C ILE A 293 23.29 12.99 -2.97
N GLY A 294 22.75 12.73 -1.78
CA GLY A 294 21.40 13.10 -1.35
C GLY A 294 20.32 12.05 -1.56
N ASP A 295 20.56 11.03 -2.38
CA ASP A 295 19.57 9.98 -2.67
C ASP A 295 19.31 9.07 -1.46
N GLY A 296 20.33 8.72 -0.70
CA GLY A 296 20.20 7.85 0.46
C GLY A 296 19.25 8.42 1.53
N ALA A 297 19.43 9.70 1.86
CA ALA A 297 18.56 10.38 2.83
C ALA A 297 17.11 10.52 2.32
N LYS A 298 16.94 10.79 1.01
CA LYS A 298 15.60 10.84 0.39
C LYS A 298 14.92 9.47 0.45
N LEU A 299 15.63 8.41 0.12
CA LEU A 299 15.11 7.05 0.08
C LEU A 299 14.68 6.56 1.47
N VAL A 300 15.44 6.92 2.51
CA VAL A 300 15.03 6.67 3.90
C VAL A 300 13.71 7.39 4.19
N ARG A 301 13.58 8.69 3.86
CA ARG A 301 12.35 9.46 4.07
C ARG A 301 11.15 8.84 3.37
N ASP A 302 11.30 8.57 2.07
CA ASP A 302 10.24 7.99 1.23
C ASP A 302 9.80 6.60 1.75
N ALA A 303 10.76 5.76 2.23
CA ALA A 303 10.46 4.46 2.84
C ALA A 303 9.64 4.58 4.14
N PHE A 304 9.96 5.58 4.97
CA PHE A 304 9.20 5.84 6.18
C PHE A 304 7.83 6.47 5.89
N GLU A 305 7.68 7.28 4.85
CA GLU A 305 6.40 7.80 4.39
C GLU A 305 5.52 6.67 3.85
N LEU A 306 6.06 5.77 3.04
CA LEU A 306 5.36 4.58 2.56
C LEU A 306 4.91 3.69 3.73
N ALA A 307 5.76 3.52 4.76
CA ALA A 307 5.38 2.77 5.96
C ALA A 307 4.21 3.43 6.73
N LYS A 308 4.12 4.77 6.74
CA LYS A 308 3.00 5.50 7.36
C LYS A 308 1.70 5.29 6.59
N GLU A 309 1.75 5.31 5.27
CA GLU A 309 0.56 5.08 4.42
C GLU A 309 0.04 3.64 4.54
N LYS A 310 0.95 2.67 4.57
CA LYS A 310 0.62 1.24 4.64
C LYS A 310 0.59 0.68 6.06
N ALA A 311 0.37 1.51 7.06
CA ALA A 311 0.30 1.04 8.44
C ALA A 311 -0.86 0.03 8.66
N PRO A 312 -0.64 -1.12 9.37
CA PRO A 312 0.53 -1.47 10.15
C PRO A 312 1.73 -1.95 9.32
N ALA A 313 2.94 -1.45 9.63
CA ALA A 313 4.14 -1.73 8.86
C ALA A 313 5.36 -2.05 9.74
N ILE A 314 6.22 -2.93 9.26
CA ILE A 314 7.52 -3.26 9.85
C ILE A 314 8.61 -2.88 8.87
N ILE A 315 9.49 -1.99 9.29
CA ILE A 315 10.69 -1.61 8.54
C ILE A 315 11.85 -2.47 9.06
N PHE A 316 12.42 -3.29 8.22
CA PHE A 316 13.59 -4.09 8.54
C PHE A 316 14.84 -3.49 7.87
N ILE A 317 15.82 -3.11 8.68
CA ILE A 317 17.10 -2.56 8.21
C ILE A 317 18.17 -3.62 8.43
N ASP A 318 18.63 -4.24 7.36
CA ASP A 318 19.71 -5.23 7.42
C ASP A 318 21.08 -4.56 7.24
N GLU A 319 22.10 -5.11 7.90
CA GLU A 319 23.47 -4.59 7.87
C GLU A 319 23.54 -3.08 8.22
N LEU A 320 22.92 -2.72 9.35
CA LEU A 320 22.88 -1.34 9.83
C LEU A 320 24.28 -0.72 10.01
N ASP A 321 25.29 -1.54 10.25
CA ASP A 321 26.69 -1.14 10.38
C ASP A 321 27.24 -0.41 9.14
N ALA A 322 26.68 -0.62 7.96
CA ALA A 322 27.09 0.11 6.76
C ALA A 322 26.81 1.63 6.83
N ILE A 323 25.72 2.03 7.51
CA ILE A 323 25.31 3.44 7.64
C ILE A 323 25.45 3.98 9.06
N GLY A 324 25.40 3.11 10.06
CA GLY A 324 25.37 3.46 11.49
C GLY A 324 26.74 3.59 12.15
N THR A 325 27.80 3.74 11.39
CA THR A 325 29.18 3.85 11.95
C THR A 325 29.38 5.09 12.78
N LYS A 326 30.25 4.98 13.82
CA LYS A 326 30.70 6.11 14.64
C LYS A 326 31.26 7.21 13.73
N ARG A 327 31.02 8.46 14.11
CA ARG A 327 31.51 9.63 13.39
C ARG A 327 33.03 9.67 13.45
N PHE A 328 33.66 9.53 12.31
CA PHE A 328 35.07 9.84 12.17
C PHE A 328 35.18 11.20 11.48
N ASP A 329 36.13 12.02 11.93
CA ASP A 329 36.46 13.31 11.30
C ASP A 329 37.23 13.08 9.98
N SER A 330 36.63 12.36 9.04
CA SER A 330 37.22 12.16 7.73
C SER A 330 36.63 13.16 6.74
N ASP A 331 37.52 13.90 6.08
CA ASP A 331 37.14 14.90 5.05
C ASP A 331 36.70 14.27 3.71
N LYS A 332 36.51 12.97 3.68
CA LYS A 332 36.07 12.26 2.45
C LYS A 332 34.59 12.52 2.17
N SER A 333 34.28 12.91 0.95
CA SER A 333 32.89 13.27 0.55
C SER A 333 31.91 12.10 0.71
N GLY A 334 32.36 10.86 0.60
CA GLY A 334 31.54 9.66 0.82
C GLY A 334 31.07 9.51 2.27
N ASP A 335 31.94 9.81 3.23
CA ASP A 335 31.62 9.69 4.65
C ASP A 335 30.57 10.73 5.10
N ARG A 336 30.56 11.91 4.47
CA ARG A 336 29.54 12.95 4.72
C ARG A 336 28.15 12.50 4.27
N GLU A 337 28.05 11.75 3.18
CA GLU A 337 26.77 11.25 2.69
C GLU A 337 26.19 10.14 3.57
N VAL A 338 27.06 9.24 4.03
CA VAL A 338 26.69 8.21 5.03
C VAL A 338 26.18 8.87 6.32
N GLN A 339 26.88 9.89 6.82
CA GLN A 339 26.44 10.65 7.98
C GLN A 339 25.10 11.36 7.77
N ARG A 340 24.86 11.92 6.57
CA ARG A 340 23.61 12.58 6.23
C ARG A 340 22.45 11.58 6.23
N THR A 341 22.65 10.41 5.62
CA THR A 341 21.66 9.33 5.61
C THR A 341 21.36 8.83 7.02
N MET A 342 22.40 8.70 7.86
CA MET A 342 22.24 8.37 9.28
C MET A 342 21.47 9.43 10.05
N LEU A 343 21.77 10.72 9.85
CA LEU A 343 21.03 11.82 10.51
C LEU A 343 19.56 11.82 10.11
N GLU A 344 19.27 11.56 8.83
CA GLU A 344 17.88 11.44 8.38
C GLU A 344 17.18 10.24 9.01
N LEU A 345 17.84 9.08 9.13
CA LEU A 345 17.32 7.91 9.83
C LEU A 345 16.99 8.24 11.30
N LEU A 346 17.89 8.94 11.99
CA LEU A 346 17.65 9.38 13.37
C LEU A 346 16.45 10.32 13.48
N ASN A 347 16.33 11.28 12.55
CA ASN A 347 15.20 12.21 12.49
C ASN A 347 13.88 11.47 12.27
N GLN A 348 13.86 10.48 11.37
CA GLN A 348 12.68 9.68 11.12
C GLN A 348 12.31 8.83 12.36
N LEU A 349 13.27 8.21 13.04
CA LEU A 349 13.03 7.46 14.28
C LEU A 349 12.48 8.36 15.41
N ASP A 350 12.95 9.60 15.52
CA ASP A 350 12.45 10.56 16.51
C ASP A 350 11.05 11.08 16.14
N GLY A 351 10.77 11.23 14.84
CA GLY A 351 9.49 11.73 14.32
C GLY A 351 8.28 10.79 14.49
N PHE A 352 8.51 9.54 14.90
CA PHE A 352 7.44 8.54 15.12
C PHE A 352 6.78 8.57 16.49
N SER A 353 6.76 9.69 17.20
CA SER A 353 6.26 9.72 18.59
C SER A 353 4.76 9.38 18.74
N SER A 354 3.96 9.39 17.69
CA SER A 354 2.51 9.19 17.75
C SER A 354 1.98 7.88 17.20
N ASP A 355 2.69 7.22 16.27
CA ASP A 355 2.15 6.02 15.60
C ASP A 355 2.74 4.71 16.15
N SER A 356 1.99 4.04 17.02
CA SER A 356 2.35 2.71 17.57
C SER A 356 2.28 1.58 16.53
N ARG A 357 1.72 1.85 15.34
CA ARG A 357 1.49 0.87 14.27
C ARG A 357 2.69 0.62 13.36
N ILE A 358 3.75 1.42 13.50
CA ILE A 358 4.98 1.24 12.74
C ILE A 358 6.08 0.81 13.70
N LYS A 359 6.80 -0.25 13.33
CA LYS A 359 7.92 -0.77 14.10
C LYS A 359 9.16 -0.90 13.24
N VAL A 360 10.32 -0.63 13.85
CA VAL A 360 11.61 -0.73 13.18
C VAL A 360 12.41 -1.87 13.77
N ILE A 361 12.87 -2.79 12.94
CA ILE A 361 13.79 -3.86 13.31
C ILE A 361 15.11 -3.59 12.59
N ALA A 362 16.18 -3.44 13.32
CA ALA A 362 17.51 -3.30 12.73
C ALA A 362 18.35 -4.53 13.05
N ALA A 363 19.17 -4.96 12.09
CA ALA A 363 20.11 -6.06 12.27
C ALA A 363 21.54 -5.60 11.99
N THR A 364 22.47 -6.04 12.82
CA THR A 364 23.91 -5.80 12.62
C THR A 364 24.73 -7.01 13.07
N ASN A 365 25.87 -7.18 12.43
CA ASN A 365 26.86 -8.16 12.86
C ASN A 365 27.88 -7.56 13.83
N ARG A 366 28.01 -6.23 13.92
CA ARG A 366 29.05 -5.53 14.66
C ARG A 366 28.48 -4.38 15.47
N ILE A 367 28.07 -4.66 16.69
CA ILE A 367 27.53 -3.64 17.60
C ILE A 367 28.55 -2.57 18.00
N ASP A 368 29.84 -2.94 18.06
CA ASP A 368 30.93 -2.07 18.55
C ASP A 368 31.17 -0.84 17.67
N ILE A 369 30.81 -0.94 16.37
CA ILE A 369 31.00 0.11 15.38
C ILE A 369 29.85 1.12 15.39
N LEU A 370 28.66 0.73 15.87
CA LEU A 370 27.48 1.56 15.81
C LEU A 370 27.61 2.85 16.62
N ASP A 371 27.03 3.93 16.11
CA ASP A 371 26.91 5.19 16.85
C ASP A 371 25.96 5.02 18.03
N PRO A 372 26.39 5.36 19.26
CA PRO A 372 25.55 5.31 20.45
C PRO A 372 24.24 6.10 20.34
N ALA A 373 24.18 7.07 19.43
CA ALA A 373 22.96 7.86 19.19
C ALA A 373 21.77 7.01 18.70
N LEU A 374 22.03 5.92 17.97
CA LEU A 374 20.98 4.96 17.53
C LEU A 374 20.40 4.17 18.69
N LEU A 375 21.20 3.96 19.73
CA LEU A 375 20.89 3.10 20.90
C LEU A 375 20.22 3.85 22.05
N ARG A 376 19.85 5.12 21.84
CA ARG A 376 19.14 5.94 22.85
C ARG A 376 17.68 5.50 22.97
N SER A 377 17.14 5.71 24.19
CA SER A 377 15.69 5.50 24.44
C SER A 377 14.85 6.35 23.49
N GLY A 378 13.77 5.77 22.99
CA GLY A 378 12.90 6.38 21.98
C GLY A 378 13.29 6.08 20.55
N ARG A 379 14.36 5.30 20.30
CA ARG A 379 14.83 4.85 18.98
C ARG A 379 14.87 3.33 18.90
N LEU A 380 16.06 2.73 19.01
CA LEU A 380 16.23 1.27 19.10
C LEU A 380 16.37 0.88 20.57
N ASP A 381 15.24 0.84 21.27
CA ASP A 381 15.19 0.70 22.73
C ASP A 381 15.58 -0.69 23.20
N ARG A 382 15.16 -1.72 22.43
CA ARG A 382 15.42 -3.11 22.76
C ARG A 382 16.62 -3.63 21.98
N LYS A 383 17.53 -4.31 22.69
CA LYS A 383 18.71 -4.95 22.10
C LYS A 383 18.60 -6.43 22.36
N ILE A 384 18.55 -7.23 21.30
CA ILE A 384 18.43 -8.68 21.37
C ILE A 384 19.70 -9.29 20.84
N GLU A 385 20.38 -10.06 21.69
CA GLU A 385 21.61 -10.76 21.36
C GLU A 385 21.32 -12.11 20.73
N PHE A 386 22.01 -12.40 19.62
CA PHE A 386 21.94 -13.68 18.91
C PHE A 386 23.26 -14.43 19.11
N PRO A 387 23.38 -15.26 20.14
CA PRO A 387 24.59 -16.04 20.37
C PRO A 387 24.73 -17.17 19.34
N LEU A 388 25.88 -17.81 19.33
CA LEU A 388 26.05 -19.07 18.59
C LEU A 388 25.15 -20.15 19.21
N PRO A 389 24.60 -21.07 18.37
CA PRO A 389 23.66 -22.09 18.83
C PRO A 389 24.33 -23.12 19.75
N ASN A 390 23.66 -23.46 20.85
CA ASN A 390 24.04 -24.52 21.76
C ASN A 390 23.84 -25.91 21.11
N GLU A 391 24.33 -26.98 21.75
CA GLU A 391 24.20 -28.35 21.21
C GLU A 391 22.76 -28.71 20.85
N SER A 392 21.80 -28.52 21.76
CA SER A 392 20.38 -28.79 21.50
C SER A 392 19.80 -27.90 20.39
N ALA A 393 20.26 -26.65 20.28
CA ALA A 393 19.88 -25.76 19.19
C ALA A 393 20.44 -26.22 17.84
N ARG A 394 21.70 -26.69 17.80
CA ARG A 394 22.30 -27.23 16.59
C ARG A 394 21.58 -28.50 16.09
N GLU A 395 21.24 -29.39 17.01
CA GLU A 395 20.42 -30.56 16.70
C GLU A 395 19.11 -30.15 16.02
N ARG A 396 18.37 -29.22 16.62
CA ARG A 396 17.08 -28.73 16.08
C ARG A 396 17.25 -28.04 14.74
N ILE A 397 18.30 -27.24 14.54
CA ILE A 397 18.62 -26.61 13.25
C ILE A 397 18.91 -27.67 12.17
N LEU A 398 19.70 -28.70 12.48
CA LEU A 398 19.96 -29.81 11.56
C LEU A 398 18.66 -30.55 11.19
N GLN A 399 17.80 -30.83 12.16
CA GLN A 399 16.49 -31.44 11.95
C GLN A 399 15.59 -30.61 11.04
N ILE A 400 15.55 -29.28 11.24
CA ILE A 400 14.77 -28.34 10.42
C ILE A 400 15.26 -28.37 8.96
N HIS A 401 16.57 -28.28 8.73
CA HIS A 401 17.14 -28.26 7.39
C HIS A 401 17.10 -29.64 6.71
N SER A 402 17.04 -30.73 7.47
CA SER A 402 16.92 -32.09 6.94
C SER A 402 15.47 -32.51 6.63
N ARG A 403 14.44 -31.78 7.08
CA ARG A 403 13.02 -32.15 6.82
C ARG A 403 12.69 -32.38 5.34
N LYS A 404 13.35 -31.65 4.43
CA LYS A 404 13.15 -31.76 2.99
C LYS A 404 14.05 -32.83 2.33
N LEU A 405 14.97 -33.44 3.08
CA LEU A 405 15.94 -34.39 2.60
C LEU A 405 15.47 -35.82 2.96
N ASN A 406 15.63 -36.73 2.02
CA ASN A 406 15.32 -38.13 2.27
C ASN A 406 16.49 -38.78 3.03
N HIS A 407 16.38 -38.88 4.36
CA HIS A 407 17.41 -39.44 5.24
C HIS A 407 16.92 -40.67 5.98
N HIS A 408 17.83 -41.61 6.28
CA HIS A 408 17.54 -42.82 7.04
C HIS A 408 18.63 -43.08 8.08
N GLY A 409 18.23 -43.33 9.33
CA GLY A 409 19.14 -43.75 10.38
C GLY A 409 20.16 -42.72 10.83
N VAL A 410 19.82 -41.42 10.74
CA VAL A 410 20.71 -40.30 11.10
C VAL A 410 20.53 -39.96 12.59
N ASN A 411 21.62 -39.96 13.34
CA ASN A 411 21.65 -39.45 14.74
C ASN A 411 22.05 -37.96 14.76
N PHE A 412 21.08 -37.08 14.90
CA PHE A 412 21.32 -35.62 14.91
C PHE A 412 22.02 -35.12 16.16
N GLU A 413 21.88 -35.83 17.30
CA GLU A 413 22.54 -35.45 18.56
C GLU A 413 24.07 -35.64 18.44
N GLU A 414 24.52 -36.73 17.85
CA GLU A 414 25.95 -36.99 17.59
C GLU A 414 26.53 -35.97 16.62
N LEU A 415 25.78 -35.67 15.55
CA LEU A 415 26.17 -34.60 14.60
C LEU A 415 26.25 -33.24 15.27
N ALA A 416 25.33 -32.92 16.19
CA ALA A 416 25.37 -31.67 16.95
C ALA A 416 26.61 -31.55 17.86
N ARG A 417 27.07 -32.67 18.45
CA ARG A 417 28.32 -32.73 19.22
C ARG A 417 29.54 -32.50 18.37
N SER A 418 29.56 -33.05 17.15
CA SER A 418 30.70 -32.91 16.23
C SER A 418 30.77 -31.52 15.54
N THR A 419 29.75 -30.68 15.68
CA THR A 419 29.65 -29.36 15.03
C THR A 419 29.84 -28.19 16.01
N GLU A 420 30.81 -28.26 16.90
CA GLU A 420 31.13 -27.17 17.82
C GLU A 420 31.45 -25.88 17.05
N ASP A 421 31.03 -24.74 17.61
CA ASP A 421 31.25 -23.38 17.07
C ASP A 421 30.74 -23.13 15.63
N MET A 422 29.81 -23.94 15.16
CA MET A 422 29.14 -23.69 13.89
C MET A 422 27.90 -22.83 14.06
N ASN A 423 27.74 -21.84 13.18
CA ASN A 423 26.53 -21.03 13.07
C ASN A 423 25.42 -21.73 12.26
N GLY A 424 24.20 -21.20 12.31
CA GLY A 424 23.05 -21.82 11.61
C GLY A 424 23.24 -21.91 10.09
N ALA A 425 23.94 -20.96 9.47
CA ALA A 425 24.24 -20.98 8.04
C ALA A 425 25.23 -22.10 7.69
N GLN A 426 26.23 -22.37 8.54
CA GLN A 426 27.17 -23.46 8.36
C GLN A 426 26.47 -24.82 8.54
N LEU A 427 25.57 -24.97 9.51
CA LEU A 427 24.77 -26.16 9.69
C LEU A 427 23.86 -26.45 8.48
N LYS A 428 23.29 -25.40 7.87
CA LYS A 428 22.58 -25.52 6.60
C LYS A 428 23.51 -25.98 5.49
N ALA A 429 24.72 -25.43 5.40
CA ALA A 429 25.73 -25.85 4.42
C ALA A 429 26.13 -27.33 4.59
N VAL A 430 26.25 -27.82 5.82
CA VAL A 430 26.49 -29.24 6.11
C VAL A 430 25.39 -30.11 5.49
N CYS A 431 24.13 -29.74 5.67
CA CYS A 431 23.02 -30.51 5.08
C CYS A 431 23.07 -30.51 3.53
N VAL A 432 23.44 -29.39 2.92
CA VAL A 432 23.59 -29.31 1.46
C VAL A 432 24.77 -30.15 0.96
N GLU A 433 25.94 -30.06 1.62
CA GLU A 433 27.11 -30.87 1.23
C GLU A 433 26.89 -32.35 1.45
N ALA A 434 26.20 -32.74 2.52
CA ALA A 434 25.78 -34.14 2.70
C ALA A 434 24.92 -34.62 1.52
N GLY A 435 23.99 -33.81 1.05
CA GLY A 435 23.20 -34.07 -0.15
C GLY A 435 24.05 -34.23 -1.41
N MET A 436 25.04 -33.33 -1.59
CA MET A 436 25.96 -33.40 -2.73
C MET A 436 26.87 -34.62 -2.70
N LEU A 437 27.34 -35.03 -1.50
CA LEU A 437 28.10 -36.28 -1.34
C LEU A 437 27.27 -37.50 -1.68
N ALA A 438 26.00 -37.56 -1.24
CA ALA A 438 25.10 -38.65 -1.60
C ALA A 438 24.86 -38.72 -3.12
N LEU A 439 24.70 -37.57 -3.79
CA LEU A 439 24.57 -37.50 -5.26
C LEU A 439 25.84 -38.01 -5.98
N ARG A 440 27.04 -37.62 -5.50
CA ARG A 440 28.31 -38.12 -6.05
C ARG A 440 28.44 -39.65 -5.95
N GLN A 441 27.84 -40.23 -4.91
CA GLN A 441 27.85 -41.71 -4.67
C GLN A 441 26.64 -42.39 -5.30
N ASN A 442 25.78 -41.69 -6.06
CA ASN A 442 24.53 -42.18 -6.62
C ASN A 442 23.60 -42.82 -5.56
N ALA A 443 23.65 -42.32 -4.32
CA ALA A 443 22.79 -42.78 -3.25
C ALA A 443 21.42 -42.09 -3.34
N THR A 444 20.34 -42.83 -3.12
CA THR A 444 18.95 -42.28 -3.10
C THR A 444 18.52 -41.77 -1.73
N GLN A 445 19.30 -42.09 -0.70
CA GLN A 445 19.03 -41.73 0.69
C GLN A 445 20.32 -41.22 1.37
N LEU A 446 20.17 -40.24 2.26
CA LEU A 446 21.29 -39.74 3.06
C LEU A 446 21.51 -40.67 4.26
N SER A 447 22.75 -41.12 4.43
CA SER A 447 23.22 -41.81 5.60
C SER A 447 23.93 -40.89 6.58
N HIS A 448 24.17 -41.38 7.79
CA HIS A 448 24.96 -40.64 8.80
C HIS A 448 26.38 -40.29 8.30
N GLU A 449 27.01 -41.15 7.52
CA GLU A 449 28.35 -40.94 6.94
C GLU A 449 28.39 -39.76 5.97
N HIS A 450 27.32 -39.53 5.19
CA HIS A 450 27.24 -38.36 4.30
C HIS A 450 27.22 -37.06 5.07
N PHE A 451 26.49 -37.00 6.21
CA PHE A 451 26.49 -35.82 7.07
C PHE A 451 27.86 -35.59 7.74
N HIS A 452 28.52 -36.67 8.18
CA HIS A 452 29.86 -36.55 8.74
C HIS A 452 30.89 -36.06 7.69
N GLY A 453 30.82 -36.57 6.47
CA GLY A 453 31.62 -36.08 5.34
C GLY A 453 31.34 -34.58 5.03
N GLY A 454 30.06 -34.16 5.07
CA GLY A 454 29.66 -32.77 4.90
C GLY A 454 30.23 -31.86 5.98
N ILE A 455 30.28 -32.28 7.24
CA ILE A 455 30.91 -31.57 8.34
C ILE A 455 32.40 -31.31 8.07
N LEU A 456 33.14 -32.37 7.66
CA LEU A 456 34.56 -32.24 7.35
C LEU A 456 34.83 -31.30 6.19
N GLU A 457 34.01 -31.31 5.12
CA GLU A 457 34.15 -30.38 4.01
C GLU A 457 33.90 -28.93 4.44
N VAL A 458 32.87 -28.66 5.25
CA VAL A 458 32.56 -27.31 5.74
C VAL A 458 33.64 -26.81 6.68
N GLN A 459 34.17 -27.67 7.58
CA GLN A 459 35.29 -27.32 8.45
C GLN A 459 36.56 -27.02 7.66
N ALA A 460 36.88 -27.80 6.64
CA ALA A 460 38.04 -27.58 5.78
C ALA A 460 37.93 -26.24 5.02
N ARG A 461 36.74 -25.82 4.62
CA ARG A 461 36.52 -24.50 4.00
C ARG A 461 36.77 -23.38 5.01
N LYS A 462 36.24 -23.48 6.23
CA LYS A 462 36.45 -22.51 7.31
C LYS A 462 37.95 -22.33 7.63
N ALA A 463 38.70 -23.41 7.68
CA ALA A 463 40.13 -23.37 7.91
C ALA A 463 40.91 -22.66 6.76
N LYS A 464 40.51 -22.86 5.50
CA LYS A 464 41.09 -22.18 4.35
C LYS A 464 40.82 -20.68 4.32
N GLU A 465 39.59 -20.25 4.69
CA GLU A 465 39.25 -18.82 4.76
C GLU A 465 40.13 -18.10 5.79
N HIS A 466 40.41 -18.70 6.92
CA HIS A 466 41.31 -18.09 7.92
C HIS A 466 42.73 -17.91 7.42
N HIS A 467 43.21 -18.74 6.51
CA HIS A 467 44.55 -18.62 5.91
C HIS A 467 44.66 -17.51 4.84
N TYR A 468 43.57 -17.07 4.25
CA TYR A 468 43.62 -15.96 3.27
C TYR A 468 43.60 -14.56 3.90
N PHE A 469 43.30 -14.46 5.20
CA PHE A 469 43.20 -13.21 5.97
C PHE A 469 44.29 -13.10 7.07
N ALA A 470 45.23 -14.05 7.13
CA ALA A 470 46.44 -13.99 7.97
C ALA A 470 47.68 -13.54 7.12
#